data_631969655feede3db1219bf6bfb5c5e8
#
_entry.id   631969655feede3db1219bf6bfb5c5e8
#
_cell.length_a   1.000
_cell.length_b   1.000
_cell.length_c   1.000
_cell.angle_alpha   90.00
_cell.angle_beta   90.00
_cell.angle_gamma   90.00
#
_symmetry.space_group_name_H-M   'P 1'
#
loop_
_entity.id
_entity.type
_entity.pdbx_description
1 polymer ?
#
loop_
_entity_poly.entity_id
_entity_poly.type
_entity_poly.pdbx_seq_one_letter_code
_entity_poly.pdbx_strand_id
1 'polypeptide(L)'
;SEEVTKYFEKQKSTQYKDNGTISFKITSYDNQEEFDNINKCNIDFSGKVDMANSKSEQDININYSNEVKFPIAYKQSGNKLGLQTQYVGNKFIAVETDKLNKLSNSTFNVSGISVPESNEKAEISSEQLKNIQETYFGILNQELQDGNFVKIIEDNVTGYKLTLNGEELKNVLVKLMETLKNDQTTLDTINGYIKSKGLDEIKVKKIESVIKELEDNSDINNEKFEMTVYIQNKKVSKLVISLNEVE
;
A
#
# COMPACT_ATOMS: atom_id res chain seq x y z
N SER A 1 -14.48 -12.24 -2.25
CA SER A 1 -14.93 -13.46 -1.57
C SER A 1 -15.35 -13.15 -0.14
N GLU A 2 -16.25 -13.94 0.43
CA GLU A 2 -16.76 -13.77 1.80
C GLU A 2 -15.65 -13.70 2.86
N GLU A 3 -14.52 -14.35 2.64
CA GLU A 3 -13.36 -14.33 3.53
C GLU A 3 -12.65 -12.97 3.52
N VAL A 4 -12.55 -12.32 2.38
CA VAL A 4 -11.96 -10.97 2.25
C VAL A 4 -12.85 -9.94 2.94
N THR A 5 -14.16 -10.03 2.75
CA THR A 5 -15.13 -9.15 3.46
C THR A 5 -15.04 -9.35 4.96
N LYS A 6 -15.03 -10.61 5.44
CA LYS A 6 -14.84 -10.93 6.87
C LYS A 6 -13.49 -10.43 7.43
N TYR A 7 -12.43 -10.45 6.61
CA TYR A 7 -11.14 -9.90 7.01
C TYR A 7 -11.22 -8.39 7.26
N PHE A 8 -11.82 -7.62 6.35
CA PHE A 8 -12.00 -6.19 6.51
C PHE A 8 -13.00 -5.83 7.62
N GLU A 9 -14.07 -6.60 7.81
CA GLU A 9 -14.98 -6.41 8.94
C GLU A 9 -14.30 -6.69 10.29
N LYS A 10 -13.42 -7.68 10.34
CA LYS A 10 -12.65 -7.98 11.53
C LYS A 10 -11.56 -6.92 11.82
N GLN A 11 -11.06 -6.23 10.81
CA GLN A 11 -10.19 -5.07 11.01
C GLN A 11 -10.94 -3.87 11.62
N LYS A 12 -12.23 -3.74 11.36
CA LYS A 12 -13.08 -2.75 12.05
C LYS A 12 -13.31 -3.06 13.53
N SER A 13 -13.15 -4.31 13.95
CA SER A 13 -13.25 -4.72 15.36
C SER A 13 -11.91 -4.54 16.08
N THR A 14 -11.57 -3.32 16.31
CA THR A 14 -11.14 -2.68 17.52
C THR A 14 -9.69 -2.82 17.97
N GLN A 15 -9.07 -3.98 17.99
CA GLN A 15 -7.68 -4.13 18.44
C GLN A 15 -6.95 -5.19 17.60
N TYR A 16 -5.86 -4.81 17.00
CA TYR A 16 -4.99 -5.76 16.29
C TYR A 16 -3.51 -5.40 16.51
N LYS A 17 -2.68 -6.40 16.30
CA LYS A 17 -1.24 -6.22 16.20
C LYS A 17 -0.84 -6.49 14.76
N ASP A 18 0.05 -5.66 14.26
CA ASP A 18 0.68 -5.82 12.97
C ASP A 18 2.20 -5.91 13.13
N ASN A 19 2.82 -6.61 12.24
CA ASN A 19 4.25 -6.62 12.05
C ASN A 19 4.57 -7.05 10.62
N GLY A 20 5.68 -6.58 10.13
CA GLY A 20 6.12 -6.94 8.79
C GLY A 20 7.46 -6.31 8.45
N THR A 21 7.97 -6.73 7.30
CA THR A 21 9.17 -6.16 6.69
C THR A 21 8.85 -5.76 5.27
N ILE A 22 9.22 -4.56 4.88
CA ILE A 22 9.18 -4.09 3.50
C ILE A 22 10.61 -4.10 3.00
N SER A 23 10.89 -4.85 1.93
CA SER A 23 12.19 -4.90 1.27
C SER A 23 12.01 -4.46 -0.18
N PHE A 24 13.03 -3.79 -0.71
CA PHE A 24 13.09 -3.39 -2.10
C PHE A 24 14.17 -4.23 -2.79
N LYS A 25 13.92 -4.66 -4.00
CA LYS A 25 14.91 -5.28 -4.85
C LYS A 25 14.85 -4.63 -6.22
N ILE A 26 15.90 -3.92 -6.55
CA ILE A 26 16.10 -3.36 -7.88
C ILE A 26 17.01 -4.34 -8.63
N THR A 27 16.70 -4.67 -9.85
CA THR A 27 17.44 -5.67 -10.63
C THR A 27 18.33 -5.05 -11.72
N SER A 28 18.11 -3.76 -12.05
CA SER A 28 18.96 -3.03 -13.00
C SER A 28 19.09 -1.56 -12.59
N TYR A 29 20.31 -1.03 -12.60
CA TYR A 29 20.62 0.38 -12.37
C TYR A 29 22.04 0.69 -12.84
N ASP A 30 22.29 1.90 -13.35
CA ASP A 30 23.57 2.26 -13.95
C ASP A 30 24.74 2.39 -12.95
N ASN A 31 24.45 2.55 -11.65
CA ASN A 31 25.46 2.66 -10.60
C ASN A 31 25.40 1.46 -9.64
N GLN A 32 26.31 0.51 -9.80
CA GLN A 32 26.34 -0.73 -9.06
C GLN A 32 26.49 -0.56 -7.54
N GLU A 33 27.24 0.44 -7.07
CA GLU A 33 27.46 0.67 -5.64
C GLU A 33 26.20 1.19 -4.95
N GLU A 34 25.49 2.15 -5.56
CA GLU A 34 24.20 2.64 -5.07
C GLU A 34 23.14 1.54 -5.12
N PHE A 35 23.14 0.74 -6.17
CA PHE A 35 22.28 -0.41 -6.36
C PHE A 35 22.41 -1.42 -5.22
N ASP A 36 23.63 -1.84 -4.88
CA ASP A 36 23.89 -2.80 -3.81
C ASP A 36 23.47 -2.26 -2.45
N ASN A 37 23.58 -0.95 -2.24
CA ASN A 37 23.16 -0.30 -1.01
C ASN A 37 21.63 -0.21 -0.91
N ILE A 38 20.92 0.13 -1.97
CA ILE A 38 19.45 0.17 -2.01
C ILE A 38 18.87 -1.22 -1.77
N ASN A 39 19.45 -2.26 -2.38
CA ASN A 39 18.99 -3.64 -2.19
C ASN A 39 19.21 -4.19 -0.77
N LYS A 40 20.02 -3.52 0.05
CA LYS A 40 20.17 -3.82 1.49
C LYS A 40 19.19 -3.05 2.37
N CYS A 41 18.44 -2.10 1.79
CA CYS A 41 17.46 -1.34 2.55
C CYS A 41 16.22 -2.18 2.83
N ASN A 42 15.76 -2.12 4.05
CA ASN A 42 14.46 -2.64 4.44
C ASN A 42 13.84 -1.80 5.55
N ILE A 43 12.54 -1.95 5.69
CA ILE A 43 11.76 -1.28 6.73
C ILE A 43 11.06 -2.37 7.53
N ASP A 44 11.46 -2.55 8.77
CA ASP A 44 10.76 -3.40 9.71
C ASP A 44 9.76 -2.57 10.49
N PHE A 45 8.55 -3.08 10.64
CA PHE A 45 7.54 -2.42 11.46
C PHE A 45 6.81 -3.42 12.35
N SER A 46 6.44 -2.94 13.53
CA SER A 46 5.56 -3.67 14.43
C SER A 46 4.69 -2.69 15.21
N GLY A 47 3.44 -3.06 15.46
CA GLY A 47 2.54 -2.16 16.11
C GLY A 47 1.31 -2.80 16.74
N LYS A 48 0.53 -1.91 17.35
CA LYS A 48 -0.78 -2.20 17.94
C LYS A 48 -1.71 -1.06 17.60
N VAL A 49 -2.91 -1.41 17.20
CA VAL A 49 -3.97 -0.45 16.89
C VAL A 49 -5.21 -0.78 17.71
N ASP A 50 -5.78 0.23 18.33
CA ASP A 50 -7.08 0.21 19.01
C ASP A 50 -7.97 1.28 18.34
N MET A 51 -8.70 0.85 17.33
CA MET A 51 -9.54 1.75 16.54
C MET A 51 -10.67 2.37 17.37
N ALA A 52 -11.24 1.61 18.32
CA ALA A 52 -12.35 2.07 19.14
C ALA A 52 -11.96 3.25 20.03
N ASN A 53 -10.72 3.25 20.51
CA ASN A 53 -10.20 4.29 21.41
C ASN A 53 -9.30 5.30 20.68
N SER A 54 -9.20 5.24 19.34
CA SER A 54 -8.31 6.09 18.53
C SER A 54 -6.87 6.08 19.06
N LYS A 55 -6.36 4.88 19.34
CA LYS A 55 -4.99 4.68 19.83
C LYS A 55 -4.22 3.81 18.87
N SER A 56 -2.97 4.18 18.64
CA SER A 56 -2.02 3.33 17.92
C SER A 56 -0.61 3.53 18.46
N GLU A 57 0.19 2.49 18.34
CA GLU A 57 1.61 2.48 18.66
C GLU A 57 2.31 1.68 17.57
N GLN A 58 3.35 2.25 16.98
CA GLN A 58 4.17 1.57 15.96
C GLN A 58 5.64 1.86 16.17
N ASP A 59 6.43 0.81 16.10
CA ASP A 59 7.88 0.86 16.02
C ASP A 59 8.28 0.56 14.58
N ILE A 60 9.04 1.46 13.98
CA ILE A 60 9.51 1.39 12.59
C ILE A 60 11.03 1.46 12.63
N ASN A 61 11.70 0.48 12.06
CA ASN A 61 13.14 0.48 11.87
C ASN A 61 13.46 0.57 10.38
N ILE A 62 14.01 1.69 9.97
CA ILE A 62 14.54 1.86 8.61
C ILE A 62 15.99 1.40 8.66
N ASN A 63 16.27 0.28 8.02
CA ASN A 63 17.62 -0.27 7.91
C ASN A 63 18.18 0.14 6.56
N TYR A 64 19.22 0.98 6.57
CA TYR A 64 19.98 1.37 5.39
C TYR A 64 21.36 0.70 5.48
N SER A 65 21.63 -0.28 4.67
CA SER A 65 22.79 -1.15 4.81
C SER A 65 22.79 -1.98 6.11
N ASN A 66 23.81 -2.80 6.33
CA ASN A 66 23.92 -3.62 7.54
C ASN A 66 24.28 -2.82 8.80
N GLU A 67 24.68 -1.56 8.66
CA GLU A 67 25.28 -0.78 9.74
C GLU A 67 24.42 0.40 10.20
N VAL A 68 23.55 0.93 9.36
CA VAL A 68 22.78 2.13 9.66
C VAL A 68 21.33 1.78 9.92
N LYS A 69 20.87 2.08 11.14
CA LYS A 69 19.48 1.87 11.56
C LYS A 69 18.87 3.17 12.03
N PHE A 70 17.68 3.48 11.56
CA PHE A 70 16.90 4.64 12.00
C PHE A 70 15.62 4.15 12.69
N PRO A 71 15.65 4.00 14.01
CA PRO A 71 14.46 3.65 14.77
C PRO A 71 13.54 4.87 14.91
N ILE A 72 12.27 4.67 14.62
CA ILE A 72 11.19 5.64 14.79
C ILE A 72 10.08 4.97 15.57
N ALA A 73 9.70 5.53 16.72
CA ALA A 73 8.49 5.12 17.40
C ALA A 73 7.40 6.18 17.22
N TYR A 74 6.23 5.71 16.83
CA TYR A 74 5.03 6.50 16.62
C TYR A 74 3.98 6.10 17.63
N LYS A 75 3.32 7.08 18.25
CA LYS A 75 2.16 6.86 19.14
C LYS A 75 1.05 7.86 18.83
N GLN A 76 -0.16 7.36 18.77
CA GLN A 76 -1.35 8.19 18.67
C GLN A 76 -2.29 7.90 19.85
N SER A 77 -2.89 8.93 20.39
CA SER A 77 -3.93 8.83 21.42
C SER A 77 -4.93 9.98 21.23
N GLY A 78 -6.10 9.64 20.68
CA GLY A 78 -7.07 10.63 20.26
C GLY A 78 -6.47 11.59 19.22
N ASN A 79 -6.53 12.88 19.50
CA ASN A 79 -5.99 13.94 18.64
C ASN A 79 -4.50 14.25 18.89
N LYS A 80 -3.79 13.45 19.68
CA LYS A 80 -2.37 13.65 19.96
C LYS A 80 -1.53 12.62 19.22
N LEU A 81 -0.53 13.12 18.52
CA LEU A 81 0.48 12.36 17.80
C LEU A 81 1.83 12.55 18.43
N GLY A 82 2.52 11.49 18.80
CA GLY A 82 3.87 11.50 19.33
C GLY A 82 4.84 10.77 18.41
N LEU A 83 5.99 11.38 18.16
CA LEU A 83 7.11 10.78 17.45
C LEU A 83 8.33 10.74 18.36
N GLN A 84 9.04 9.63 18.33
CA GLN A 84 10.32 9.46 18.99
C GLN A 84 11.33 8.92 17.98
N THR A 85 12.52 9.49 18.00
CA THR A 85 13.67 9.01 17.22
C THR A 85 14.89 8.97 18.12
N GLN A 86 15.95 8.35 17.69
CA GLN A 86 17.22 8.32 18.42
C GLN A 86 17.78 9.72 18.76
N TYR A 87 17.41 10.75 18.00
CA TYR A 87 17.87 12.13 18.18
C TYR A 87 17.18 12.88 19.32
N VAL A 88 16.01 12.41 19.73
CA VAL A 88 15.26 13.00 20.86
C VAL A 88 15.37 12.16 22.14
N GLY A 89 16.16 11.10 22.10
CA GLY A 89 16.36 10.20 23.22
C GLY A 89 15.08 9.45 23.61
N ASN A 90 14.81 9.30 24.89
CA ASN A 90 13.64 8.55 25.39
C ASN A 90 12.36 9.40 25.46
N LYS A 91 12.31 10.55 24.80
CA LYS A 91 11.16 11.45 24.83
C LYS A 91 10.38 11.40 23.52
N PHE A 92 9.07 11.52 23.60
CA PHE A 92 8.22 11.76 22.45
C PHE A 92 8.07 13.27 22.22
N ILE A 93 8.26 13.70 20.98
CA ILE A 93 7.79 15.00 20.52
C ILE A 93 6.32 14.81 20.17
N ALA A 94 5.44 15.44 20.94
CA ALA A 94 4.00 15.30 20.75
C ALA A 94 3.40 16.59 20.18
N VAL A 95 2.48 16.41 19.25
CA VAL A 95 1.74 17.49 18.62
C VAL A 95 0.25 17.13 18.56
N GLU A 96 -0.62 18.12 18.65
CA GLU A 96 -2.04 17.93 18.40
C GLU A 96 -2.29 17.93 16.89
N THR A 97 -3.07 16.95 16.42
CA THR A 97 -3.27 16.72 14.98
C THR A 97 -3.89 17.89 14.24
N ASP A 98 -4.76 18.65 14.92
CA ASP A 98 -5.36 19.89 14.41
C ASP A 98 -4.35 21.05 14.26
N LYS A 99 -3.20 20.95 14.91
CA LYS A 99 -2.11 21.95 14.83
C LYS A 99 -1.05 21.59 13.80
N LEU A 100 -1.02 20.35 13.31
CA LEU A 100 -0.05 19.90 12.28
C LEU A 100 -0.17 20.70 10.99
N ASN A 101 -1.39 21.02 10.57
CA ASN A 101 -1.63 21.84 9.39
C ASN A 101 -1.06 23.27 9.51
N LYS A 102 -0.88 23.76 10.74
CA LYS A 102 -0.22 25.05 11.00
C LYS A 102 1.30 24.96 10.91
N LEU A 103 1.87 23.79 11.15
CA LEU A 103 3.32 23.54 11.01
C LEU A 103 3.73 23.35 9.55
N SER A 104 2.84 22.91 8.68
CA SER A 104 3.12 22.77 7.24
C SER A 104 3.42 24.10 6.53
N ASN A 105 2.96 25.22 7.09
CA ASN A 105 3.23 26.58 6.60
C ASN A 105 4.46 27.22 7.25
N SER A 106 5.18 26.51 8.11
CA SER A 106 6.42 26.96 8.74
C SER A 106 7.64 26.41 8.01
N THR A 107 8.84 26.84 8.36
CA THR A 107 10.14 26.51 7.75
C THR A 107 10.45 24.99 7.67
N PHE A 108 9.67 24.16 8.34
CA PHE A 108 9.68 22.70 8.21
C PHE A 108 8.54 22.25 7.29
N ASN A 109 8.86 22.05 6.02
CA ASN A 109 7.90 21.54 5.04
C ASN A 109 7.65 20.04 5.32
N VAL A 110 6.70 19.74 6.18
CA VAL A 110 6.22 18.35 6.46
C VAL A 110 5.10 17.97 5.47
N SER A 111 5.20 18.39 4.23
CA SER A 111 4.20 18.18 3.17
C SER A 111 3.91 16.71 2.84
N GLY A 112 4.49 15.77 3.56
CA GLY A 112 4.24 14.33 3.41
C GLY A 112 3.48 13.67 4.57
N ILE A 113 3.20 14.39 5.67
CA ILE A 113 2.46 13.83 6.82
C ILE A 113 1.07 14.46 6.87
N SER A 114 0.15 13.95 6.08
CA SER A 114 -1.27 14.26 6.26
C SER A 114 -1.80 13.42 7.41
N VAL A 115 -2.14 14.09 8.51
CA VAL A 115 -2.92 13.46 9.57
C VAL A 115 -4.38 13.63 9.21
N PRO A 116 -5.15 12.56 9.13
CA PRO A 116 -6.57 12.67 8.84
C PRO A 116 -7.25 13.54 9.91
N GLU A 117 -7.93 14.59 9.50
CA GLU A 117 -8.87 15.28 10.39
C GLU A 117 -9.91 14.26 10.85
N SER A 118 -10.04 14.09 12.16
CA SER A 118 -10.87 13.06 12.80
C SER A 118 -12.38 13.28 12.63
N ASN A 119 -12.82 14.22 11.82
CA ASN A 119 -14.21 14.69 11.80
C ASN A 119 -15.06 14.21 10.62
N GLU A 120 -14.46 13.62 9.58
CA GLU A 120 -15.22 12.89 8.57
C GLU A 120 -14.52 11.56 8.31
N LYS A 121 -14.95 10.53 9.00
CA LYS A 121 -14.61 9.16 8.63
C LYS A 121 -15.33 8.87 7.30
N ALA A 122 -14.68 9.13 6.19
CA ALA A 122 -15.07 8.51 4.94
C ALA A 122 -14.79 7.00 5.07
N GLU A 123 -15.64 6.34 5.83
CA GLU A 123 -15.62 4.88 5.92
C GLU A 123 -16.27 4.35 4.66
N ILE A 124 -15.49 3.61 3.87
CA ILE A 124 -16.06 2.83 2.78
C ILE A 124 -17.01 1.82 3.43
N SER A 125 -18.29 1.89 3.12
CA SER A 125 -19.27 0.96 3.66
C SER A 125 -19.00 -0.47 3.18
N SER A 126 -19.47 -1.47 3.94
CA SER A 126 -19.30 -2.87 3.53
C SER A 126 -19.96 -3.16 2.17
N GLU A 127 -21.07 -2.47 1.85
CA GLU A 127 -21.73 -2.59 0.56
C GLU A 127 -20.91 -1.97 -0.57
N GLN A 128 -20.37 -0.77 -0.38
CA GLN A 128 -19.47 -0.14 -1.35
C GLN A 128 -18.22 -1.00 -1.60
N LEU A 129 -17.61 -1.52 -0.52
CA LEU A 129 -16.45 -2.41 -0.64
C LEU A 129 -16.79 -3.69 -1.43
N LYS A 130 -17.97 -4.29 -1.16
CA LYS A 130 -18.45 -5.45 -1.87
C LYS A 130 -18.65 -5.16 -3.36
N ASN A 131 -19.29 -4.04 -3.70
CA ASN A 131 -19.51 -3.63 -5.09
C ASN A 131 -18.20 -3.42 -5.83
N ILE A 132 -17.23 -2.73 -5.21
CA ILE A 132 -15.87 -2.56 -5.77
C ILE A 132 -15.22 -3.93 -6.00
N GLN A 133 -15.28 -4.81 -5.01
CA GLN A 133 -14.71 -6.16 -5.13
C GLN A 133 -15.37 -6.96 -6.26
N GLU A 134 -16.68 -7.00 -6.34
CA GLU A 134 -17.41 -7.75 -7.39
C GLU A 134 -17.08 -7.22 -8.79
N THR A 135 -17.04 -5.90 -8.96
CA THR A 135 -16.72 -5.28 -10.24
C THR A 135 -15.27 -5.55 -10.67
N TYR A 136 -14.32 -5.23 -9.81
CA TYR A 136 -12.90 -5.26 -10.20
C TYR A 136 -12.29 -6.67 -10.16
N PHE A 137 -12.74 -7.55 -9.25
CA PHE A 137 -12.40 -8.97 -9.36
C PHE A 137 -13.07 -9.65 -10.54
N GLY A 138 -14.26 -9.18 -10.94
CA GLY A 138 -14.90 -9.64 -12.17
C GLY A 138 -14.03 -9.39 -13.41
N ILE A 139 -13.42 -8.21 -13.50
CA ILE A 139 -12.49 -7.85 -14.57
C ILE A 139 -11.25 -8.75 -14.52
N LEU A 140 -10.63 -8.88 -13.35
CA LEU A 140 -9.46 -9.75 -13.20
C LEU A 140 -9.76 -11.20 -13.61
N ASN A 141 -10.94 -11.73 -13.25
CA ASN A 141 -11.35 -13.07 -13.65
C ASN A 141 -11.59 -13.22 -15.16
N GLN A 142 -11.89 -12.13 -15.87
CA GLN A 142 -12.07 -12.15 -17.31
C GLN A 142 -10.76 -12.03 -18.07
N GLU A 143 -9.85 -11.20 -17.59
CA GLU A 143 -8.57 -10.91 -18.24
C GLU A 143 -7.47 -11.93 -17.89
N LEU A 144 -7.55 -12.55 -16.72
CA LEU A 144 -6.56 -13.53 -16.25
C LEU A 144 -7.00 -14.96 -16.64
N GLN A 145 -6.05 -15.73 -17.15
CA GLN A 145 -6.25 -17.13 -17.52
C GLN A 145 -5.71 -18.05 -16.41
N ASP A 146 -6.21 -19.29 -16.34
CA ASP A 146 -5.72 -20.30 -15.40
C ASP A 146 -4.19 -20.50 -15.50
N GLY A 147 -3.63 -20.36 -16.70
CA GLY A 147 -2.19 -20.45 -16.95
C GLY A 147 -1.34 -19.36 -16.29
N ASN A 148 -1.94 -18.22 -15.92
CA ASN A 148 -1.26 -17.16 -15.20
C ASN A 148 -1.00 -17.52 -13.73
N PHE A 149 -1.66 -18.54 -13.19
CA PHE A 149 -1.59 -18.92 -11.78
C PHE A 149 -0.85 -20.24 -11.57
N VAL A 150 0.09 -20.21 -10.63
CA VAL A 150 0.83 -21.39 -10.21
C VAL A 150 0.80 -21.50 -8.70
N LYS A 151 0.42 -22.71 -8.20
CA LYS A 151 0.58 -23.02 -6.78
C LYS A 151 2.02 -23.43 -6.53
N ILE A 152 2.66 -22.80 -5.57
CA ILE A 152 4.03 -23.10 -5.15
C ILE A 152 4.05 -23.50 -3.68
N ILE A 153 5.10 -24.20 -3.26
CA ILE A 153 5.34 -24.57 -1.86
C ILE A 153 6.79 -24.20 -1.55
N GLU A 154 6.99 -23.26 -0.62
CA GLU A 154 8.29 -22.86 -0.12
C GLU A 154 8.29 -22.99 1.41
N ASP A 155 9.28 -23.62 1.99
CA ASP A 155 9.45 -23.80 3.43
C ASP A 155 8.18 -24.35 4.14
N ASN A 156 7.48 -25.27 3.48
CA ASN A 156 6.20 -25.83 3.91
C ASN A 156 5.04 -24.80 3.96
N VAL A 157 5.18 -23.64 3.35
CA VAL A 157 4.11 -22.65 3.19
C VAL A 157 3.58 -22.70 1.76
N THR A 158 2.26 -22.76 1.63
CA THR A 158 1.61 -22.70 0.32
C THR A 158 1.57 -21.26 -0.18
N GLY A 159 2.08 -21.05 -1.40
CA GLY A 159 1.98 -19.80 -2.14
C GLY A 159 1.15 -19.97 -3.41
N TYR A 160 0.55 -18.87 -3.86
CA TYR A 160 -0.10 -18.74 -5.15
C TYR A 160 0.58 -17.61 -5.91
N LYS A 161 1.18 -17.96 -7.02
CA LYS A 161 1.94 -17.03 -7.85
C LYS A 161 1.12 -16.69 -9.10
N LEU A 162 0.90 -15.40 -9.31
CA LEU A 162 0.41 -14.82 -10.56
C LEU A 162 1.62 -14.34 -11.37
N THR A 163 1.64 -14.67 -12.65
CA THR A 163 2.66 -14.17 -13.60
C THR A 163 1.94 -13.58 -14.79
N LEU A 164 2.31 -12.35 -15.17
CA LEU A 164 1.84 -11.67 -16.35
C LEU A 164 3.05 -11.20 -17.17
N ASN A 165 3.01 -11.41 -18.49
CA ASN A 165 3.91 -10.69 -19.38
C ASN A 165 3.45 -9.23 -19.51
N GLY A 166 4.28 -8.38 -20.15
CA GLY A 166 3.99 -6.95 -20.25
C GLY A 166 2.71 -6.61 -21.00
N GLU A 167 2.37 -7.37 -22.04
CA GLU A 167 1.13 -7.18 -22.78
C GLU A 167 -0.10 -7.54 -21.94
N GLU A 168 -0.06 -8.66 -21.23
CA GLU A 168 -1.13 -9.08 -20.30
C GLU A 168 -1.29 -8.06 -19.17
N LEU A 169 -0.19 -7.60 -18.58
CA LEU A 169 -0.19 -6.56 -17.54
C LEU A 169 -0.83 -5.27 -18.04
N LYS A 170 -0.40 -4.80 -19.22
CA LYS A 170 -0.93 -3.60 -19.87
C LYS A 170 -2.44 -3.72 -20.09
N ASN A 171 -2.90 -4.84 -20.65
CA ASN A 171 -4.33 -5.06 -20.93
C ASN A 171 -5.16 -5.04 -19.63
N VAL A 172 -4.70 -5.70 -18.58
CA VAL A 172 -5.35 -5.67 -17.26
C VAL A 172 -5.41 -4.26 -16.70
N LEU A 173 -4.30 -3.52 -16.73
CA LEU A 173 -4.24 -2.15 -16.19
C LEU A 173 -5.14 -1.19 -16.96
N VAL A 174 -5.11 -1.22 -18.30
CA VAL A 174 -5.98 -0.39 -19.15
C VAL A 174 -7.44 -0.69 -18.84
N LYS A 175 -7.82 -1.96 -18.77
CA LYS A 175 -9.19 -2.36 -18.48
C LYS A 175 -9.69 -1.91 -17.12
N LEU A 176 -8.85 -2.03 -16.09
CA LEU A 176 -9.15 -1.53 -14.74
C LEU A 176 -9.34 -0.01 -14.74
N MET A 177 -8.46 0.73 -15.44
CA MET A 177 -8.54 2.19 -15.51
C MET A 177 -9.74 2.67 -16.32
N GLU A 178 -10.07 2.01 -17.44
CA GLU A 178 -11.28 2.31 -18.21
C GLU A 178 -12.55 2.07 -17.38
N THR A 179 -12.58 0.99 -16.61
CA THR A 179 -13.72 0.73 -15.73
C THR A 179 -13.82 1.80 -14.67
N LEU A 180 -12.71 2.17 -14.01
CA LEU A 180 -12.69 3.23 -12.99
C LEU A 180 -13.12 4.59 -13.57
N LYS A 181 -12.69 4.92 -14.79
CA LYS A 181 -13.10 6.14 -15.49
C LYS A 181 -14.62 6.25 -15.63
N ASN A 182 -15.29 5.13 -15.85
CA ASN A 182 -16.73 5.05 -16.10
C ASN A 182 -17.55 4.70 -14.85
N ASP A 183 -16.91 4.35 -13.74
CA ASP A 183 -17.54 4.00 -12.46
C ASP A 183 -17.45 5.18 -11.49
N GLN A 184 -18.35 6.17 -11.70
CA GLN A 184 -18.38 7.38 -10.86
C GLN A 184 -18.58 7.05 -9.38
N THR A 185 -19.38 6.03 -9.05
CA THR A 185 -19.64 5.63 -7.66
C THR A 185 -18.36 5.16 -6.95
N THR A 186 -17.58 4.31 -7.62
CA THR A 186 -16.30 3.86 -7.09
C THR A 186 -15.29 5.01 -7.03
N LEU A 187 -15.24 5.85 -8.06
CA LEU A 187 -14.34 7.01 -8.09
C LEU A 187 -14.65 8.00 -6.96
N ASP A 188 -15.92 8.30 -6.71
CA ASP A 188 -16.34 9.17 -5.60
C ASP A 188 -16.00 8.54 -4.24
N THR A 189 -16.18 7.23 -4.10
CA THR A 189 -15.83 6.50 -2.89
C THR A 189 -14.33 6.57 -2.61
N ILE A 190 -13.50 6.33 -3.63
CA ILE A 190 -12.04 6.42 -3.54
C ILE A 190 -11.63 7.86 -3.24
N ASN A 191 -12.19 8.83 -3.94
CA ASN A 191 -11.88 10.24 -3.73
C ASN A 191 -12.29 10.73 -2.34
N GLY A 192 -13.42 10.31 -1.82
CA GLY A 192 -13.80 10.58 -0.44
C GLY A 192 -12.78 10.05 0.56
N TYR A 193 -12.31 8.82 0.36
CA TYR A 193 -11.25 8.23 1.19
C TYR A 193 -9.90 8.96 1.05
N ILE A 194 -9.45 9.24 -0.17
CA ILE A 194 -8.20 9.96 -0.45
C ILE A 194 -8.23 11.36 0.18
N LYS A 195 -9.33 12.08 0.00
CA LYS A 195 -9.52 13.41 0.58
C LYS A 195 -9.51 13.39 2.11
N SER A 196 -10.09 12.36 2.72
CA SER A 196 -10.02 12.17 4.18
C SER A 196 -8.58 11.96 4.69
N LYS A 197 -7.64 11.62 3.79
CA LYS A 197 -6.20 11.50 4.07
C LYS A 197 -5.40 12.74 3.68
N GLY A 198 -6.07 13.82 3.25
CA GLY A 198 -5.41 15.06 2.84
C GLY A 198 -4.69 14.97 1.49
N LEU A 199 -5.04 13.99 0.66
CA LEU A 199 -4.49 13.80 -0.67
C LEU A 199 -5.43 14.39 -1.73
N ASP A 200 -4.87 14.73 -2.89
CA ASP A 200 -5.62 15.28 -4.01
C ASP A 200 -6.54 14.24 -4.67
N GLU A 201 -7.72 14.68 -5.08
CA GLU A 201 -8.69 13.84 -5.78
C GLU A 201 -8.16 13.32 -7.12
N ILE A 202 -8.51 12.07 -7.43
CA ILE A 202 -8.28 11.48 -8.75
C ILE A 202 -9.34 12.03 -9.71
N LYS A 203 -8.89 12.77 -10.72
CA LYS A 203 -9.76 13.32 -11.77
C LYS A 203 -9.80 12.38 -12.97
N VAL A 204 -10.95 12.29 -13.64
CA VAL A 204 -11.13 11.50 -14.86
C VAL A 204 -10.04 11.79 -15.91
N LYS A 205 -9.69 13.07 -16.13
CA LYS A 205 -8.60 13.44 -17.04
C LYS A 205 -7.25 12.82 -16.68
N LYS A 206 -6.97 12.62 -15.38
CA LYS A 206 -5.72 11.95 -14.96
C LYS A 206 -5.78 10.47 -15.29
N ILE A 207 -6.94 9.83 -15.12
CA ILE A 207 -7.15 8.43 -15.51
C ILE A 207 -6.97 8.27 -17.02
N GLU A 208 -7.54 9.18 -17.83
CA GLU A 208 -7.37 9.19 -19.29
C GLU A 208 -5.90 9.36 -19.71
N SER A 209 -5.15 10.24 -19.00
CA SER A 209 -3.72 10.40 -19.24
C SER A 209 -2.95 9.11 -18.96
N VAL A 210 -3.27 8.42 -17.84
CA VAL A 210 -2.63 7.14 -17.48
C VAL A 210 -2.96 6.05 -18.51
N ILE A 211 -4.22 5.96 -18.95
CA ILE A 211 -4.61 5.00 -20.00
C ILE A 211 -3.77 5.23 -21.26
N LYS A 212 -3.69 6.48 -21.71
CA LYS A 212 -2.91 6.82 -22.91
C LYS A 212 -1.42 6.52 -22.72
N GLU A 213 -0.84 6.85 -21.56
CA GLU A 213 0.55 6.52 -21.24
C GLU A 213 0.80 5.00 -21.28
N LEU A 214 -0.14 4.19 -20.77
CA LEU A 214 -0.05 2.73 -20.84
C LEU A 214 -0.15 2.20 -22.27
N GLU A 215 -1.06 2.75 -23.07
CA GLU A 215 -1.26 2.35 -24.48
C GLU A 215 -0.06 2.71 -25.36
N ASP A 216 0.49 3.91 -25.18
CA ASP A 216 1.62 4.43 -25.96
C ASP A 216 2.97 3.84 -25.51
N ASN A 217 3.06 3.25 -24.29
CA ASN A 217 4.29 2.70 -23.76
C ASN A 217 4.58 1.31 -24.35
N SER A 218 5.60 1.25 -25.21
CA SER A 218 6.10 -0.01 -25.78
C SER A 218 7.02 -0.77 -24.83
N ASP A 219 7.68 -0.07 -23.88
CA ASP A 219 8.69 -0.67 -23.02
C ASP A 219 8.05 -1.64 -22.02
N ILE A 220 6.80 -1.40 -21.64
CA ILE A 220 6.04 -2.31 -20.78
C ILE A 220 5.93 -3.73 -21.36
N ASN A 221 6.02 -3.88 -22.69
CA ASN A 221 5.96 -5.20 -23.34
C ASN A 221 7.18 -6.07 -23.00
N ASN A 222 8.27 -5.46 -22.56
CA ASN A 222 9.48 -6.14 -22.12
C ASN A 222 9.47 -6.47 -20.62
N GLU A 223 8.39 -6.10 -19.94
CA GLU A 223 8.27 -6.31 -18.51
C GLU A 223 7.59 -7.64 -18.18
N LYS A 224 7.93 -8.17 -17.02
CA LYS A 224 7.30 -9.33 -16.41
C LYS A 224 6.84 -8.99 -15.01
N PHE A 225 5.55 -9.05 -14.78
CA PHE A 225 4.97 -8.85 -13.45
C PHE A 225 4.77 -10.20 -12.76
N GLU A 226 5.21 -10.30 -11.53
CA GLU A 226 4.95 -11.46 -10.68
C GLU A 226 4.42 -11.02 -9.32
N MET A 227 3.37 -11.69 -8.86
CA MET A 227 2.82 -11.50 -7.52
C MET A 227 2.65 -12.86 -6.86
N THR A 228 3.23 -13.05 -5.68
CA THR A 228 3.06 -14.28 -4.92
C THR A 228 2.44 -13.98 -3.56
N VAL A 229 1.35 -14.65 -3.26
CA VAL A 229 0.66 -14.60 -1.97
C VAL A 229 0.89 -15.91 -1.24
N TYR A 230 1.54 -15.86 -0.09
CA TYR A 230 1.76 -17.03 0.77
C TYR A 230 0.71 -17.09 1.86
N ILE A 231 0.16 -18.28 2.07
CA ILE A 231 -0.90 -18.51 3.04
C ILE A 231 -0.43 -19.52 4.09
N GLN A 232 -0.47 -19.10 5.35
CA GLN A 232 -0.17 -19.93 6.50
C GLN A 232 -1.30 -19.82 7.53
N ASN A 233 -1.79 -20.93 8.04
CA ASN A 233 -2.89 -20.96 9.00
C ASN A 233 -4.14 -20.17 8.52
N LYS A 234 -4.49 -20.30 7.24
CA LYS A 234 -5.59 -19.57 6.58
C LYS A 234 -5.46 -18.03 6.61
N LYS A 235 -4.26 -17.52 6.73
CA LYS A 235 -3.97 -16.09 6.70
C LYS A 235 -2.88 -15.82 5.69
N VAL A 236 -2.91 -14.63 5.07
CA VAL A 236 -1.79 -14.16 4.28
C VAL A 236 -0.60 -13.94 5.23
N SER A 237 0.48 -14.66 4.98
CA SER A 237 1.71 -14.58 5.77
C SER A 237 2.80 -13.75 5.09
N LYS A 238 2.77 -13.71 3.73
CA LYS A 238 3.77 -12.96 2.95
C LYS A 238 3.14 -12.60 1.60
N LEU A 239 3.41 -11.41 1.12
CA LEU A 239 3.13 -10.96 -0.23
C LEU A 239 4.47 -10.55 -0.87
N VAL A 240 4.73 -11.06 -2.06
CA VAL A 240 5.89 -10.69 -2.87
C VAL A 240 5.38 -10.16 -4.19
N ILE A 241 5.84 -8.99 -4.58
CA ILE A 241 5.53 -8.38 -5.89
C ILE A 241 6.86 -8.03 -6.54
N SER A 242 7.02 -8.40 -7.80
CA SER A 242 8.18 -8.03 -8.61
C SER A 242 7.76 -7.60 -10.00
N LEU A 243 8.49 -6.66 -10.54
CA LEU A 243 8.44 -6.23 -11.93
C LEU A 243 9.87 -6.31 -12.46
N ASN A 244 10.09 -7.10 -13.49
CA ASN A 244 11.41 -7.36 -14.03
C ASN A 244 11.37 -7.18 -15.54
N GLU A 245 12.46 -6.66 -16.11
CA GLU A 245 12.66 -6.74 -17.55
C GLU A 245 12.85 -8.21 -17.97
N VAL A 246 12.29 -8.58 -19.10
CA VAL A 246 12.53 -9.88 -19.73
C VAL A 246 13.83 -9.76 -20.51
N GLU A 247 14.88 -10.50 -20.09
CA GLU A 247 16.14 -10.63 -20.81
C GLU A 247 15.97 -11.34 -22.17
#